data_c263cd99972c9656068b710313756f41
#
_entry.id   c263cd99972c9656068b710313756f41
#
_cell.length_a   1.000
_cell.length_b   1.000
_cell.length_c   1.000
_cell.angle_alpha   90.00
_cell.angle_beta   90.00
_cell.angle_gamma   90.00
#
_symmetry.space_group_name_H-M   'P 1'
#
loop_
_entity.id
_entity.type
_entity.pdbx_description
1 polymer ?
#
loop_
_entity_poly.entity_id
_entity_poly.type
_entity_poly.pdbx_seq_one_letter_code
_entity_poly.pdbx_strand_id
1 'polypeptide(L)'
;EVFTVELGRRAVRIGVLGLGAMEAPEELPESFVSGVRFAHRDNTSGSYSWEWTGYWQERLEKENCDLVVVVCHAGQDELARFAAETTGIDLLVGGHGEAAAETLQNADGEPVSLVSGGGTSLTRTTITLSPKGEAVVGESTLLPLSDYEPDDRLNKALSAAQSTASDRMQAAVGTLSGDWSEEGSPLYVQSATVDLVAEAMLWAADADAALLSPAALGGASAASRFSGEDDTAVLSLRDCAALAPGDSPVVLVELTGAELRQWLDRSAEAYQAEPDGSISGGEGADVLYGMDYTLYLGASEGQRVDGLAFKGALVDDGQTFRVAVSADRLSAPDFPDCTPLWSAARDSRFAAQSGIPAAVLAGYLSEQTHLLGMLSPQRSSTWSLYTGSVNGPLNRLEFVTMLYEMAGKPKPGASAAFIDVSNSDAAVWAAETGVVSGNGTGKFLPTQTVTREQAAVMLYNYAKFLGLKTPSSGPSATALLDCGEIAVWARPAVEFCIRTGALSAAG
;
A
#
# COMPACT_ATOMS: atom_id res chain seq x y z
N GLU A 1 -2.98 -37.58 11.65
CA GLU A 1 -1.96 -38.50 12.10
C GLU A 1 -2.14 -38.79 13.59
N VAL A 2 -1.76 -40.01 14.06
CA VAL A 2 -1.93 -40.37 15.48
C VAL A 2 -0.53 -40.68 16.07
N PHE A 3 -0.22 -39.96 17.14
CA PHE A 3 1.01 -40.16 17.92
C PHE A 3 0.69 -40.85 19.22
N THR A 4 1.61 -41.68 19.70
CA THR A 4 1.51 -42.33 21.01
C THR A 4 2.65 -41.84 21.89
N VAL A 5 2.30 -41.28 23.04
CA VAL A 5 3.26 -40.77 24.03
C VAL A 5 3.10 -41.50 25.35
N GLU A 6 4.18 -41.99 25.94
CA GLU A 6 4.16 -42.65 27.23
C GLU A 6 4.16 -41.62 28.37
N LEU A 7 3.08 -41.56 29.14
CA LEU A 7 2.97 -40.74 30.35
C LEU A 7 2.95 -41.68 31.58
N GLY A 8 4.09 -41.87 32.18
CA GLY A 8 4.27 -42.80 33.31
C GLY A 8 4.08 -44.24 32.86
N ARG A 9 2.95 -44.85 33.23
CA ARG A 9 2.60 -46.25 32.87
C ARG A 9 1.46 -46.32 31.83
N ARG A 10 1.04 -45.21 31.31
CA ARG A 10 -0.05 -45.13 30.33
C ARG A 10 0.47 -44.57 29.00
N ALA A 11 0.07 -45.24 27.93
CA ALA A 11 0.23 -44.71 26.58
C ALA A 11 -0.95 -43.75 26.28
N VAL A 12 -0.67 -42.53 25.94
CA VAL A 12 -1.64 -41.51 25.50
C VAL A 12 -1.59 -41.39 24.00
N ARG A 13 -2.73 -41.53 23.34
CA ARG A 13 -2.87 -41.40 21.89
C ARG A 13 -3.34 -39.99 21.55
N ILE A 14 -2.54 -39.27 20.79
CA ILE A 14 -2.81 -37.89 20.38
C ILE A 14 -3.10 -37.89 18.89
N GLY A 15 -4.32 -37.54 18.52
CA GLY A 15 -4.73 -37.32 17.13
C GLY A 15 -4.36 -35.90 16.70
N VAL A 16 -3.64 -35.75 15.62
CA VAL A 16 -3.26 -34.44 15.07
C VAL A 16 -3.91 -34.26 13.70
N LEU A 17 -4.68 -33.18 13.57
CA LEU A 17 -5.28 -32.71 12.32
C LEU A 17 -4.59 -31.43 11.89
N GLY A 18 -4.10 -31.37 10.64
CA GLY A 18 -3.57 -30.17 10.04
C GLY A 18 -4.61 -29.48 9.16
N LEU A 19 -4.77 -28.19 9.32
CA LEU A 19 -5.59 -27.33 8.45
C LEU A 19 -4.73 -26.23 7.83
N GLY A 20 -4.96 -25.95 6.54
CA GLY A 20 -4.35 -24.79 5.86
C GLY A 20 -5.03 -23.49 6.25
N ALA A 21 -4.45 -22.37 5.87
CA ALA A 21 -5.08 -21.06 5.98
C ALA A 21 -6.37 -21.02 5.16
N MET A 22 -7.42 -20.44 5.72
CA MET A 22 -8.72 -20.36 5.03
C MET A 22 -8.69 -19.32 3.92
N GLU A 23 -7.88 -18.28 4.07
CA GLU A 23 -7.64 -17.24 3.06
C GLU A 23 -6.73 -17.70 1.92
N ALA A 24 -6.04 -18.84 2.08
CA ALA A 24 -5.09 -19.33 1.06
C ALA A 24 -5.63 -19.35 -0.38
N PRO A 25 -6.92 -19.68 -0.65
CA PRO A 25 -7.46 -19.60 -2.00
C PRO A 25 -7.56 -18.18 -2.56
N GLU A 26 -7.63 -17.19 -1.69
CA GLU A 26 -7.78 -15.77 -2.06
C GLU A 26 -6.43 -15.06 -2.12
N GLU A 27 -5.49 -15.48 -1.29
CA GLU A 27 -4.17 -14.86 -1.17
C GLU A 27 -3.10 -15.46 -2.08
N LEU A 28 -3.30 -16.72 -2.51
CA LEU A 28 -2.32 -17.41 -3.35
C LEU A 28 -2.65 -17.26 -4.83
N PRO A 29 -1.63 -17.10 -5.70
CA PRO A 29 -1.81 -17.12 -7.14
C PRO A 29 -2.57 -18.36 -7.62
N GLU A 30 -3.46 -18.21 -8.61
CA GLU A 30 -4.26 -19.31 -9.16
C GLU A 30 -3.38 -20.49 -9.61
N SER A 31 -2.19 -20.22 -10.11
CA SER A 31 -1.20 -21.25 -10.47
C SER A 31 -0.76 -22.14 -9.30
N PHE A 32 -0.83 -21.67 -8.07
CA PHE A 32 -0.51 -22.42 -6.86
C PHE A 32 -1.69 -23.21 -6.33
N VAL A 33 -2.90 -22.72 -6.53
CA VAL A 33 -4.13 -23.36 -6.04
C VAL A 33 -4.86 -24.14 -7.12
N SER A 34 -4.44 -24.03 -8.38
CA SER A 34 -5.03 -24.76 -9.52
C SER A 34 -4.95 -26.26 -9.31
N GLY A 35 -6.11 -26.93 -9.36
CA GLY A 35 -6.25 -28.35 -9.08
C GLY A 35 -6.22 -28.75 -7.60
N VAL A 36 -6.06 -27.79 -6.68
CA VAL A 36 -6.21 -27.99 -5.24
C VAL A 36 -7.67 -27.76 -4.85
N ARG A 37 -8.24 -28.67 -4.09
CA ARG A 37 -9.59 -28.54 -3.56
C ARG A 37 -9.52 -28.09 -2.11
N PHE A 38 -9.94 -26.86 -1.85
CA PHE A 38 -10.10 -26.34 -0.51
C PHE A 38 -11.45 -26.77 0.05
N ALA A 39 -11.44 -27.76 0.92
CA ALA A 39 -12.65 -28.44 1.37
C ALA A 39 -13.41 -27.71 2.48
N HIS A 40 -12.85 -26.65 3.03
CA HIS A 40 -13.41 -25.87 4.13
C HIS A 40 -14.18 -24.63 3.67
N ARG A 41 -14.24 -24.34 2.36
CA ARG A 41 -14.98 -23.21 1.81
C ARG A 41 -16.11 -23.70 0.89
N ASP A 42 -17.31 -23.21 1.13
CA ASP A 42 -18.42 -23.33 0.19
C ASP A 42 -18.28 -22.26 -0.90
N ASN A 43 -17.88 -22.68 -2.09
CA ASN A 43 -17.71 -21.79 -3.26
C ASN A 43 -19.03 -21.13 -3.71
N THR A 44 -20.19 -21.57 -3.19
CA THR A 44 -21.50 -21.05 -3.59
C THR A 44 -21.98 -19.93 -2.66
N SER A 45 -21.68 -20.02 -1.36
CA SER A 45 -22.13 -19.05 -0.35
C SER A 45 -21.02 -18.16 0.20
N GLY A 46 -19.75 -18.46 -0.12
CA GLY A 46 -18.59 -17.81 0.50
C GLY A 46 -18.44 -18.11 1.99
N SER A 47 -19.30 -18.96 2.56
CA SER A 47 -19.23 -19.37 3.96
C SER A 47 -18.25 -20.52 4.15
N TYR A 48 -17.57 -20.53 5.30
CA TYR A 48 -16.69 -21.64 5.65
C TYR A 48 -17.53 -22.82 6.14
N SER A 49 -17.27 -24.00 5.56
CA SER A 49 -17.89 -25.27 5.99
C SER A 49 -16.82 -26.13 6.67
N TRP A 50 -17.10 -26.53 7.91
CA TRP A 50 -16.27 -27.43 8.71
C TRP A 50 -16.58 -28.92 8.46
N GLU A 51 -17.36 -29.27 7.46
CA GLU A 51 -17.79 -30.66 7.19
C GLU A 51 -16.62 -31.64 7.10
N TRP A 52 -15.53 -31.24 6.47
CA TRP A 52 -14.31 -32.05 6.39
C TRP A 52 -13.63 -32.22 7.74
N THR A 53 -13.73 -31.23 8.61
CA THR A 53 -13.22 -31.31 9.98
C THR A 53 -13.99 -32.40 10.74
N GLY A 54 -15.31 -32.40 10.68
CA GLY A 54 -16.15 -33.45 11.25
C GLY A 54 -15.80 -34.85 10.76
N TYR A 55 -15.56 -35.02 9.45
CA TYR A 55 -15.11 -36.29 8.89
C TYR A 55 -13.79 -36.77 9.52
N TRP A 56 -12.81 -35.89 9.67
CA TRP A 56 -11.53 -36.25 10.27
C TRP A 56 -11.61 -36.47 11.77
N GLN A 57 -12.48 -35.74 12.48
CA GLN A 57 -12.77 -35.96 13.90
C GLN A 57 -13.34 -37.34 14.15
N GLU A 58 -14.38 -37.75 13.41
CA GLU A 58 -14.96 -39.11 13.50
C GLU A 58 -13.88 -40.18 13.24
N ARG A 59 -12.94 -39.92 12.36
CA ARG A 59 -11.85 -40.85 12.10
C ARG A 59 -10.87 -40.96 13.26
N LEU A 60 -10.50 -39.83 13.88
CA LEU A 60 -9.64 -39.82 15.06
C LEU A 60 -10.33 -40.44 16.30
N GLU A 61 -11.63 -40.27 16.45
CA GLU A 61 -12.43 -40.97 17.46
C GLU A 61 -12.38 -42.50 17.28
N LYS A 62 -12.53 -42.98 16.03
CA LYS A 62 -12.41 -44.42 15.71
C LYS A 62 -11.01 -44.99 15.98
N GLU A 63 -10.00 -44.15 15.95
CA GLU A 63 -8.62 -44.48 16.34
C GLU A 63 -8.41 -44.48 17.85
N ASN A 64 -9.46 -44.17 18.65
CA ASN A 64 -9.42 -44.07 20.12
C ASN A 64 -8.33 -43.10 20.60
N CYS A 65 -8.30 -41.90 20.06
CA CYS A 65 -7.41 -40.85 20.51
C CYS A 65 -7.87 -40.32 21.88
N ASP A 66 -6.93 -40.16 22.80
CA ASP A 66 -7.19 -39.57 24.13
C ASP A 66 -7.25 -38.02 24.05
N LEU A 67 -6.61 -37.42 23.06
CA LEU A 67 -6.61 -35.98 22.77
C LEU A 67 -6.66 -35.71 21.28
N VAL A 68 -7.35 -34.68 20.87
CA VAL A 68 -7.38 -34.17 19.50
C VAL A 68 -6.76 -32.79 19.45
N VAL A 69 -5.71 -32.66 18.65
CA VAL A 69 -4.97 -31.42 18.44
C VAL A 69 -5.19 -30.98 16.98
N VAL A 70 -5.60 -29.75 16.78
CA VAL A 70 -5.67 -29.14 15.45
C VAL A 70 -4.53 -28.14 15.31
N VAL A 71 -3.72 -28.31 14.26
CA VAL A 71 -2.67 -27.37 13.88
C VAL A 71 -3.17 -26.61 12.65
N CYS A 72 -3.35 -25.30 12.77
CA CYS A 72 -3.92 -24.47 11.73
C CYS A 72 -3.05 -23.22 11.49
N HIS A 73 -2.76 -22.92 10.23
CA HIS A 73 -2.14 -21.65 9.86
C HIS A 73 -3.23 -20.59 9.70
N ALA A 74 -3.73 -20.05 10.82
CA ALA A 74 -4.81 -19.08 10.86
C ALA A 74 -4.61 -18.06 11.99
N GLY A 75 -5.19 -16.89 11.83
CA GLY A 75 -5.21 -15.82 12.82
C GLY A 75 -6.08 -16.17 14.05
N GLN A 76 -5.93 -15.41 15.11
CA GLN A 76 -6.63 -15.66 16.40
C GLN A 76 -8.14 -15.62 16.26
N ASP A 77 -8.68 -14.64 15.53
CA ASP A 77 -10.14 -14.48 15.33
C ASP A 77 -10.75 -15.67 14.56
N GLU A 78 -10.04 -16.16 13.56
CA GLU A 78 -10.45 -17.32 12.77
C GLU A 78 -10.43 -18.59 13.59
N LEU A 79 -9.39 -18.78 14.40
CA LEU A 79 -9.29 -19.92 15.31
C LEU A 79 -10.35 -19.88 16.41
N ALA A 80 -10.69 -18.70 16.92
CA ALA A 80 -11.76 -18.52 17.88
C ALA A 80 -13.12 -18.89 17.28
N ARG A 81 -13.36 -18.48 16.04
CA ARG A 81 -14.57 -18.86 15.29
C ARG A 81 -14.60 -20.36 15.00
N PHE A 82 -13.48 -20.93 14.58
CA PHE A 82 -13.36 -22.39 14.37
C PHE A 82 -13.68 -23.18 15.64
N ALA A 83 -13.14 -22.76 16.79
CA ALA A 83 -13.47 -23.37 18.08
C ALA A 83 -14.97 -23.31 18.37
N ALA A 84 -15.59 -22.14 18.22
CA ALA A 84 -17.01 -21.93 18.53
C ALA A 84 -17.97 -22.74 17.63
N GLU A 85 -17.55 -23.12 16.43
CA GLU A 85 -18.36 -23.85 15.45
C GLU A 85 -18.07 -25.36 15.43
N THR A 86 -17.08 -25.85 16.17
CA THR A 86 -16.66 -27.27 16.18
C THR A 86 -16.77 -27.90 17.57
N THR A 87 -16.62 -29.23 17.64
CA THR A 87 -16.64 -30.01 18.90
C THR A 87 -15.52 -31.04 18.88
N GLY A 88 -15.20 -31.65 20.03
CA GLY A 88 -14.27 -32.76 20.14
C GLY A 88 -12.79 -32.41 19.83
N ILE A 89 -12.41 -31.14 20.01
CA ILE A 89 -11.05 -30.65 19.90
C ILE A 89 -10.60 -30.18 21.27
N ASP A 90 -9.41 -30.61 21.68
CA ASP A 90 -8.85 -30.30 22.99
C ASP A 90 -7.84 -29.13 22.92
N LEU A 91 -7.11 -29.04 21.80
CA LEU A 91 -6.03 -28.05 21.62
C LEU A 91 -5.99 -27.54 20.17
N LEU A 92 -6.01 -26.21 20.02
CA LEU A 92 -5.75 -25.51 18.78
C LEU A 92 -4.36 -24.90 18.82
N VAL A 93 -3.56 -25.16 17.79
CA VAL A 93 -2.23 -24.61 17.61
C VAL A 93 -2.27 -23.69 16.39
N GLY A 94 -2.23 -22.39 16.62
CA GLY A 94 -2.19 -21.36 15.61
C GLY A 94 -0.76 -21.06 15.14
N GLY A 95 -0.62 -20.42 13.98
CA GLY A 95 0.69 -20.06 13.41
C GLY A 95 0.70 -18.73 12.68
N HIS A 96 -0.44 -18.12 12.42
CA HIS A 96 -0.58 -16.83 11.73
C HIS A 96 -1.13 -15.78 12.69
N GLY A 97 -0.33 -14.79 13.07
CA GLY A 97 -0.73 -13.74 14.01
C GLY A 97 0.12 -13.65 15.27
N GLU A 98 -0.41 -13.02 16.31
CA GLU A 98 0.29 -12.77 17.56
C GLU A 98 0.41 -14.00 18.46
N ALA A 99 1.28 -13.90 19.47
CA ALA A 99 1.42 -14.94 20.47
C ALA A 99 0.17 -14.99 21.37
N ALA A 100 -0.40 -16.18 21.55
CA ALA A 100 -1.59 -16.40 22.37
C ALA A 100 -1.45 -17.68 23.21
N ALA A 101 -2.05 -17.63 24.42
CA ALA A 101 -2.26 -18.79 25.27
C ALA A 101 -3.57 -18.55 26.07
N GLU A 102 -4.68 -19.02 25.56
CA GLU A 102 -6.00 -18.75 26.10
C GLU A 102 -6.91 -19.98 26.04
N THR A 103 -8.03 -19.92 26.72
CA THR A 103 -9.05 -20.96 26.70
C THR A 103 -10.32 -20.41 26.06
N LEU A 104 -10.73 -21.04 24.97
CA LEU A 104 -11.96 -20.78 24.25
C LEU A 104 -13.05 -21.78 24.66
N GLN A 105 -14.27 -21.60 24.15
CA GLN A 105 -15.35 -22.56 24.27
C GLN A 105 -15.73 -23.10 22.89
N ASN A 106 -15.94 -24.42 22.81
CA ASN A 106 -16.42 -25.07 21.59
C ASN A 106 -17.95 -24.93 21.45
N ALA A 107 -18.52 -25.50 20.39
CA ALA A 107 -19.97 -25.45 20.13
C ALA A 107 -20.83 -26.06 21.23
N ASP A 108 -20.29 -26.99 22.03
CA ASP A 108 -20.97 -27.62 23.17
C ASP A 108 -20.69 -26.90 24.51
N GLY A 109 -19.90 -25.84 24.50
CA GLY A 109 -19.50 -25.09 25.70
C GLY A 109 -18.34 -25.74 26.47
N GLU A 110 -17.66 -26.75 25.90
CA GLU A 110 -16.48 -27.37 26.49
C GLU A 110 -15.23 -26.53 26.22
N PRO A 111 -14.24 -26.55 27.13
CA PRO A 111 -13.04 -25.73 26.98
C PRO A 111 -12.11 -26.29 25.88
N VAL A 112 -11.60 -25.40 25.04
CA VAL A 112 -10.57 -25.65 24.03
C VAL A 112 -9.38 -24.74 24.28
N SER A 113 -8.19 -25.28 24.43
CA SER A 113 -6.98 -24.46 24.56
C SER A 113 -6.54 -23.95 23.20
N LEU A 114 -6.35 -22.63 23.07
CA LEU A 114 -5.74 -21.99 21.91
C LEU A 114 -4.33 -21.53 22.26
N VAL A 115 -3.36 -21.88 21.41
CA VAL A 115 -1.97 -21.49 21.56
C VAL A 115 -1.36 -21.04 20.24
N SER A 116 -0.56 -19.98 20.28
CA SER A 116 0.24 -19.47 19.13
C SER A 116 1.52 -18.84 19.64
N GLY A 117 2.64 -19.06 18.96
CA GLY A 117 3.95 -18.49 19.32
C GLY A 117 4.22 -17.10 18.75
N GLY A 118 3.51 -16.67 17.73
CA GLY A 118 3.64 -15.35 17.09
C GLY A 118 5.05 -15.01 16.60
N GLY A 119 5.92 -15.99 16.39
CA GLY A 119 7.33 -15.81 15.95
C GLY A 119 8.29 -15.28 17.04
N THR A 120 7.77 -14.73 18.12
CA THR A 120 8.57 -14.12 19.21
C THR A 120 8.56 -14.92 20.50
N SER A 121 7.68 -15.93 20.59
CA SER A 121 7.49 -16.78 21.79
C SER A 121 7.36 -18.24 21.39
N LEU A 122 7.67 -19.13 22.33
CA LEU A 122 7.23 -20.52 22.33
C LEU A 122 6.04 -20.65 23.26
N THR A 123 5.11 -21.55 22.91
CA THR A 123 4.04 -21.91 23.81
C THR A 123 4.31 -23.29 24.41
N ARG A 124 4.26 -23.36 25.73
CA ARG A 124 4.37 -24.63 26.46
C ARG A 124 3.02 -24.99 27.03
N THR A 125 2.43 -26.07 26.53
CA THR A 125 1.18 -26.63 27.03
C THR A 125 1.48 -27.91 27.81
N THR A 126 0.92 -28.03 29.00
CA THR A 126 1.09 -29.21 29.86
C THR A 126 -0.08 -30.16 29.67
N ILE A 127 0.20 -31.41 29.34
CA ILE A 127 -0.82 -32.48 29.31
C ILE A 127 -0.64 -33.33 30.56
N THR A 128 -1.72 -33.53 31.31
CA THR A 128 -1.75 -34.29 32.56
C THR A 128 -2.74 -35.44 32.46
N LEU A 129 -2.60 -36.41 33.35
CA LEU A 129 -3.62 -37.47 33.53
C LEU A 129 -4.53 -37.10 34.69
N SER A 130 -5.85 -37.15 34.46
CA SER A 130 -6.85 -37.03 35.53
C SER A 130 -6.75 -38.18 36.52
N PRO A 131 -7.38 -38.12 37.71
CA PRO A 131 -7.45 -39.26 38.62
C PRO A 131 -8.10 -40.52 38.03
N LYS A 132 -8.90 -40.34 36.98
CA LYS A 132 -9.52 -41.43 36.22
C LYS A 132 -8.58 -41.98 35.13
N GLY A 133 -7.44 -41.36 34.94
CA GLY A 133 -6.48 -41.69 33.93
C GLY A 133 -6.77 -41.11 32.52
N GLU A 134 -7.66 -40.14 32.41
CA GLU A 134 -7.97 -39.42 31.16
C GLU A 134 -6.89 -38.37 30.92
N ALA A 135 -6.46 -38.20 29.66
CA ALA A 135 -5.55 -37.13 29.31
C ALA A 135 -6.30 -35.79 29.28
N VAL A 136 -5.73 -34.77 29.87
CA VAL A 136 -6.30 -33.44 30.00
C VAL A 136 -5.29 -32.38 29.60
N VAL A 137 -5.68 -31.47 28.75
CA VAL A 137 -4.88 -30.27 28.45
C VAL A 137 -4.95 -29.36 29.67
N GLY A 138 -3.78 -29.08 30.25
CA GLY A 138 -3.63 -28.19 31.40
C GLY A 138 -3.21 -26.79 30.98
N GLU A 139 -2.47 -26.13 31.87
CA GLU A 139 -2.02 -24.75 31.64
C GLU A 139 -1.10 -24.63 30.42
N SER A 140 -1.40 -23.60 29.62
CA SER A 140 -0.54 -23.14 28.53
C SER A 140 0.17 -21.85 28.91
N THR A 141 1.46 -21.77 28.69
CA THR A 141 2.32 -20.64 29.08
C THR A 141 3.10 -20.13 27.87
N LEU A 142 3.08 -18.82 27.64
CA LEU A 142 3.96 -18.17 26.69
C LEU A 142 5.37 -18.04 27.28
N LEU A 143 6.36 -18.43 26.50
CA LEU A 143 7.78 -18.34 26.84
C LEU A 143 8.44 -17.40 25.82
N PRO A 144 8.65 -16.12 26.17
CA PRO A 144 9.31 -15.17 25.27
C PRO A 144 10.70 -15.69 24.87
N LEU A 145 11.02 -15.67 23.59
CA LEU A 145 12.34 -16.14 23.12
C LEU A 145 13.47 -15.25 23.61
N SER A 146 13.17 -13.98 23.93
CA SER A 146 14.12 -13.04 24.53
C SER A 146 14.66 -13.46 25.91
N ASP A 147 13.95 -14.34 26.60
CA ASP A 147 14.31 -14.81 27.95
C ASP A 147 15.32 -15.97 27.92
N TYR A 148 15.66 -16.43 26.73
CA TYR A 148 16.56 -17.60 26.55
C TYR A 148 17.82 -17.20 25.81
N GLU A 149 18.96 -17.72 26.30
CA GLU A 149 20.21 -17.62 25.57
C GLU A 149 20.18 -18.56 24.34
N PRO A 150 20.78 -18.13 23.21
CA PRO A 150 20.90 -18.98 22.03
C PRO A 150 21.69 -20.28 22.32
N ASP A 151 21.29 -21.38 21.69
CA ASP A 151 22.04 -22.65 21.81
C ASP A 151 23.41 -22.56 21.10
N ASP A 152 24.49 -22.68 21.88
CA ASP A 152 25.85 -22.52 21.38
C ASP A 152 26.22 -23.54 20.26
N ARG A 153 25.64 -24.73 20.25
CA ARG A 153 25.91 -25.76 19.23
C ARG A 153 25.23 -25.38 17.91
N LEU A 154 24.01 -24.86 17.98
CA LEU A 154 23.28 -24.37 16.80
C LEU A 154 23.96 -23.14 16.25
N ASN A 155 24.32 -22.19 17.09
CA ASN A 155 25.04 -20.98 16.69
C ASN A 155 26.34 -21.31 16.00
N LYS A 156 27.13 -22.25 16.56
CA LYS A 156 28.38 -22.72 15.95
C LYS A 156 28.15 -23.44 14.63
N ALA A 157 27.08 -24.23 14.52
CA ALA A 157 26.75 -24.95 13.29
C ALA A 157 26.28 -23.99 12.17
N LEU A 158 25.58 -22.94 12.54
CA LEU A 158 25.02 -21.95 11.61
C LEU A 158 25.96 -20.77 11.32
N SER A 159 27.00 -20.56 12.12
CA SER A 159 27.86 -19.36 12.08
C SER A 159 28.42 -19.05 10.69
N ALA A 160 28.88 -20.05 9.95
CA ALA A 160 29.40 -19.86 8.59
C ALA A 160 28.33 -19.39 7.60
N ALA A 161 27.14 -19.99 7.70
CA ALA A 161 26.02 -19.58 6.84
C ALA A 161 25.51 -18.18 7.19
N GLN A 162 25.43 -17.86 8.49
CA GLN A 162 25.05 -16.54 8.98
C GLN A 162 26.04 -15.47 8.55
N SER A 163 27.36 -15.73 8.68
CA SER A 163 28.39 -14.80 8.21
C SER A 163 28.26 -14.57 6.70
N THR A 164 28.17 -15.63 5.91
CA THR A 164 28.02 -15.52 4.46
C THR A 164 26.76 -14.72 4.07
N ALA A 165 25.62 -14.98 4.73
CA ALA A 165 24.39 -14.25 4.49
C ALA A 165 24.52 -12.76 4.88
N SER A 166 25.14 -12.50 6.06
CA SER A 166 25.38 -11.13 6.53
C SER A 166 26.29 -10.35 5.59
N ASP A 167 27.42 -10.95 5.18
CA ASP A 167 28.37 -10.33 4.25
C ASP A 167 27.69 -9.99 2.91
N ARG A 168 26.87 -10.92 2.40
CA ARG A 168 26.10 -10.69 1.17
C ARG A 168 25.07 -9.58 1.33
N MET A 169 24.34 -9.56 2.44
CA MET A 169 23.32 -8.53 2.70
C MET A 169 23.92 -7.14 2.94
N GLN A 170 25.18 -7.07 3.43
CA GLN A 170 25.89 -5.82 3.67
C GLN A 170 26.73 -5.35 2.47
N ALA A 171 26.83 -6.17 1.42
CA ALA A 171 27.58 -5.79 0.22
C ALA A 171 26.99 -4.52 -0.40
N ALA A 172 27.85 -3.52 -0.65
CA ALA A 172 27.47 -2.28 -1.31
C ALA A 172 26.95 -2.57 -2.74
N VAL A 173 25.83 -1.98 -3.10
CA VAL A 173 25.20 -2.16 -4.42
C VAL A 173 25.09 -0.84 -5.19
N GLY A 174 25.15 0.33 -4.52
CA GLY A 174 25.08 1.61 -5.19
C GLY A 174 25.27 2.79 -4.25
N THR A 175 25.34 3.98 -4.81
CA THR A 175 25.50 5.22 -4.07
C THR A 175 24.42 6.22 -4.47
N LEU A 176 23.73 6.76 -3.48
CA LEU A 176 22.78 7.86 -3.65
C LEU A 176 23.43 9.17 -3.23
N SER A 177 22.98 10.27 -3.82
CA SER A 177 23.36 11.64 -3.44
C SER A 177 22.14 12.55 -3.41
N GLY A 178 22.25 13.66 -2.68
CA GLY A 178 21.18 14.65 -2.56
C GLY A 178 20.13 14.29 -1.50
N ASP A 179 19.06 15.09 -1.45
CA ASP A 179 18.01 15.00 -0.44
C ASP A 179 16.91 14.02 -0.88
N TRP A 180 16.85 12.88 -0.20
CA TRP A 180 15.86 11.81 -0.38
C TRP A 180 14.76 11.86 0.69
N SER A 181 14.64 12.97 1.42
CA SER A 181 13.55 13.14 2.39
C SER A 181 12.19 13.20 1.69
N GLU A 182 11.19 12.61 2.31
CA GLU A 182 9.82 12.62 1.80
C GLU A 182 9.08 13.86 2.30
N GLU A 183 8.40 14.56 1.40
CA GLU A 183 7.60 15.77 1.74
C GLU A 183 6.20 15.42 2.26
N GLY A 184 5.84 14.14 2.31
CA GLY A 184 4.55 13.65 2.76
C GLY A 184 4.49 12.13 2.74
N SER A 185 3.29 11.57 2.96
CA SER A 185 3.11 10.13 2.82
C SER A 185 3.19 9.73 1.34
N PRO A 186 3.99 8.71 0.98
CA PRO A 186 4.04 8.16 -0.38
C PRO A 186 2.68 7.68 -0.92
N LEU A 187 1.70 7.51 -0.03
CA LEU A 187 0.32 7.16 -0.41
C LEU A 187 -0.41 8.33 -1.11
N TYR A 188 -0.03 9.58 -0.80
CA TYR A 188 -0.79 10.75 -1.24
C TYR A 188 -0.01 11.69 -2.15
N VAL A 189 1.31 11.57 -2.15
CA VAL A 189 2.20 12.39 -2.97
C VAL A 189 3.26 11.52 -3.63
N GLN A 190 3.75 11.96 -4.77
CA GLN A 190 4.85 11.28 -5.43
C GLN A 190 6.10 11.33 -4.54
N SER A 191 6.77 10.19 -4.42
CA SER A 191 7.89 9.94 -3.51
C SER A 191 9.13 9.56 -4.32
N ALA A 192 10.27 10.17 -4.01
CA ALA A 192 11.53 9.84 -4.65
C ALA A 192 11.94 8.37 -4.44
N THR A 193 11.54 7.78 -3.29
CA THR A 193 11.80 6.37 -2.98
C THR A 193 10.94 5.44 -3.85
N VAL A 194 9.65 5.77 -4.03
CA VAL A 194 8.75 5.02 -4.93
C VAL A 194 9.25 5.11 -6.37
N ASP A 195 9.63 6.32 -6.80
CA ASP A 195 10.17 6.57 -8.14
C ASP A 195 11.44 5.75 -8.40
N LEU A 196 12.35 5.66 -7.42
CA LEU A 196 13.57 4.85 -7.54
C LEU A 196 13.28 3.36 -7.78
N VAL A 197 12.31 2.80 -7.07
CA VAL A 197 11.90 1.39 -7.25
C VAL A 197 11.22 1.22 -8.60
N ALA A 198 10.35 2.15 -8.99
CA ALA A 198 9.69 2.14 -10.30
C ALA A 198 10.70 2.23 -11.45
N GLU A 199 11.68 3.13 -11.37
CA GLU A 199 12.76 3.26 -12.37
C GLU A 199 13.56 1.96 -12.51
N ALA A 200 13.84 1.28 -11.37
CA ALA A 200 14.52 -0.01 -11.41
C ALA A 200 13.67 -1.08 -12.12
N MET A 201 12.34 -1.07 -11.92
CA MET A 201 11.42 -1.98 -12.61
C MET A 201 11.37 -1.68 -14.12
N LEU A 202 11.27 -0.39 -14.51
CA LEU A 202 11.31 0.04 -15.91
C LEU A 202 12.60 -0.40 -16.60
N TRP A 203 13.74 -0.15 -15.98
CA TRP A 203 15.04 -0.54 -16.50
C TRP A 203 15.18 -2.06 -16.67
N ALA A 204 14.75 -2.83 -15.67
CA ALA A 204 14.91 -4.29 -15.70
C ALA A 204 14.08 -4.94 -16.81
N ALA A 205 12.84 -4.48 -16.99
CA ALA A 205 11.86 -5.04 -17.91
C ALA A 205 11.85 -4.36 -19.29
N ASP A 206 12.61 -3.27 -19.49
CA ASP A 206 12.50 -2.42 -20.69
C ASP A 206 11.03 -2.02 -20.93
N ALA A 207 10.37 -1.51 -19.89
CA ALA A 207 8.94 -1.21 -19.87
C ALA A 207 8.65 0.28 -20.16
N ASP A 208 7.42 0.58 -20.57
CA ASP A 208 6.92 1.94 -20.78
C ASP A 208 6.45 2.57 -19.46
N ALA A 209 5.88 1.76 -18.56
CA ALA A 209 5.38 2.17 -17.27
C ALA A 209 5.61 1.09 -16.21
N ALA A 210 5.60 1.48 -14.93
CA ALA A 210 5.64 0.56 -13.80
C ALA A 210 4.43 0.79 -12.89
N LEU A 211 3.75 -0.31 -12.53
CA LEU A 211 2.62 -0.31 -11.62
C LEU A 211 3.05 -0.93 -10.29
N LEU A 212 2.92 -0.18 -9.20
CA LEU A 212 3.34 -0.62 -7.88
C LEU A 212 2.54 0.04 -6.77
N SER A 213 2.44 -0.63 -5.61
CA SER A 213 1.79 -0.08 -4.43
C SER A 213 2.81 0.67 -3.56
N PRO A 214 2.62 1.97 -3.29
CA PRO A 214 3.47 2.70 -2.34
C PRO A 214 3.42 2.11 -0.93
N ALA A 215 2.28 1.53 -0.51
CA ALA A 215 2.12 0.89 0.79
C ALA A 215 2.98 -0.38 0.94
N ALA A 216 3.24 -1.09 -0.16
CA ALA A 216 4.05 -2.29 -0.18
C ALA A 216 5.56 -2.01 -0.11
N LEU A 217 5.97 -0.75 -0.23
CA LEU A 217 7.36 -0.35 -0.14
C LEU A 217 7.75 0.04 1.29
N GLY A 218 9.03 -0.01 1.62
CA GLY A 218 9.56 0.22 2.96
C GLY A 218 9.41 1.66 3.52
N GLY A 219 8.75 2.55 2.79
CA GLY A 219 8.27 3.85 3.21
C GLY A 219 9.33 4.79 3.84
N ALA A 220 8.85 5.79 4.57
CA ALA A 220 9.64 6.83 5.20
C ALA A 220 10.73 6.30 6.18
N SER A 221 10.56 5.10 6.75
CA SER A 221 11.58 4.51 7.65
C SER A 221 12.86 4.11 6.92
N ALA A 222 12.77 3.79 5.62
CA ALA A 222 13.95 3.52 4.80
C ALA A 222 14.57 4.83 4.29
N ALA A 223 13.76 5.80 3.88
CA ALA A 223 14.22 7.11 3.44
C ALA A 223 14.97 7.89 4.55
N SER A 224 14.56 7.74 5.82
CA SER A 224 15.25 8.37 6.96
C SER A 224 16.70 7.91 7.14
N ARG A 225 17.09 6.78 6.54
CA ARG A 225 18.48 6.29 6.53
C ARG A 225 19.36 7.05 5.53
N PHE A 226 18.74 7.76 4.58
CA PHE A 226 19.44 8.50 3.51
C PHE A 226 19.56 9.99 3.80
N SER A 227 18.98 10.50 4.88
CA SER A 227 19.10 11.88 5.35
C SER A 227 20.33 12.07 6.25
N GLY A 228 21.51 11.57 5.85
CA GLY A 228 22.76 11.77 6.58
C GLY A 228 23.33 13.19 6.38
N GLU A 229 24.19 13.65 7.32
CA GLU A 229 24.87 14.96 7.25
C GLU A 229 25.81 15.10 6.01
N ASP A 230 26.20 13.99 5.40
CA ASP A 230 26.95 13.96 4.17
C ASP A 230 25.98 13.62 3.02
N ASP A 231 25.74 14.52 2.10
CA ASP A 231 24.82 14.40 0.93
C ASP A 231 24.96 13.11 0.08
N THR A 232 25.54 12.05 0.65
CA THR A 232 25.75 10.75 -0.03
C THR A 232 25.50 9.58 0.90
N ALA A 233 24.85 8.53 0.39
CA ALA A 233 24.62 7.27 1.10
C ALA A 233 25.00 6.07 0.23
N VAL A 234 25.79 5.14 0.77
CA VAL A 234 26.08 3.86 0.13
C VAL A 234 25.03 2.85 0.54
N LEU A 235 24.32 2.29 -0.43
CA LEU A 235 23.28 1.31 -0.23
C LEU A 235 23.82 -0.12 -0.32
N SER A 236 23.34 -0.97 0.57
CA SER A 236 23.58 -2.40 0.55
C SER A 236 22.37 -3.18 0.01
N LEU A 237 22.53 -4.48 -0.24
CA LEU A 237 21.40 -5.35 -0.58
C LEU A 237 20.33 -5.39 0.52
N ARG A 238 20.72 -5.25 1.79
CA ARG A 238 19.80 -5.12 2.92
C ARG A 238 18.93 -3.87 2.81
N ASP A 239 19.52 -2.75 2.38
CA ASP A 239 18.78 -1.51 2.19
C ASP A 239 17.79 -1.65 1.03
N CYS A 240 18.18 -2.31 -0.05
CA CYS A 240 17.26 -2.63 -1.15
C CYS A 240 16.09 -3.50 -0.69
N ALA A 241 16.33 -4.51 0.15
CA ALA A 241 15.28 -5.35 0.72
C ALA A 241 14.37 -4.58 1.69
N ALA A 242 14.88 -3.56 2.36
CA ALA A 242 14.07 -2.68 3.21
C ALA A 242 13.24 -1.68 2.40
N LEU A 243 13.74 -1.21 1.26
CA LEU A 243 13.03 -0.29 0.35
C LEU A 243 11.96 -1.00 -0.46
N ALA A 244 12.24 -2.20 -0.94
CA ALA A 244 11.37 -2.98 -1.81
C ALA A 244 11.20 -4.41 -1.27
N PRO A 245 10.42 -4.59 -0.18
CA PRO A 245 10.37 -5.85 0.60
C PRO A 245 9.54 -6.97 -0.04
N GLY A 246 9.01 -6.82 -1.23
CA GLY A 246 8.24 -7.85 -1.91
C GLY A 246 9.02 -9.14 -2.17
N ASP A 247 8.35 -10.29 -2.16
CA ASP A 247 8.90 -11.62 -2.42
C ASP A 247 8.49 -12.21 -3.79
N SER A 248 7.55 -11.57 -4.47
CA SER A 248 7.13 -11.92 -5.82
C SER A 248 8.03 -11.30 -6.90
N PRO A 249 8.36 -12.03 -7.97
CA PRO A 249 9.23 -11.51 -9.02
C PRO A 249 8.59 -10.36 -9.79
N VAL A 250 9.41 -9.43 -10.25
CA VAL A 250 8.98 -8.42 -11.23
C VAL A 250 8.73 -9.10 -12.58
N VAL A 251 7.61 -8.80 -13.19
CA VAL A 251 7.21 -9.30 -14.50
C VAL A 251 6.85 -8.15 -15.45
N LEU A 252 6.90 -8.40 -16.74
CA LEU A 252 6.44 -7.51 -17.78
C LEU A 252 5.15 -8.05 -18.38
N VAL A 253 4.14 -7.21 -18.44
CA VAL A 253 2.86 -7.50 -19.12
C VAL A 253 2.57 -6.46 -20.18
N GLU A 254 1.63 -6.74 -21.07
CA GLU A 254 1.08 -5.77 -22.00
C GLU A 254 -0.35 -5.42 -21.57
N LEU A 255 -0.62 -4.13 -21.36
CA LEU A 255 -1.92 -3.61 -20.98
C LEU A 255 -2.36 -2.51 -21.95
N THR A 256 -3.65 -2.44 -22.22
CA THR A 256 -4.25 -1.37 -23.01
C THR A 256 -4.48 -0.11 -22.18
N GLY A 257 -4.64 1.03 -22.83
CA GLY A 257 -4.99 2.28 -22.16
C GLY A 257 -6.31 2.19 -21.39
N ALA A 258 -7.27 1.43 -21.89
CA ALA A 258 -8.53 1.17 -21.19
C ALA A 258 -8.31 0.37 -19.90
N GLU A 259 -7.52 -0.71 -19.94
CA GLU A 259 -7.19 -1.53 -18.76
C GLU A 259 -6.42 -0.74 -17.72
N LEU A 260 -5.46 0.11 -18.14
CA LEU A 260 -4.75 1.00 -17.23
C LEU A 260 -5.69 2.00 -16.53
N ARG A 261 -6.64 2.61 -17.28
CA ARG A 261 -7.63 3.51 -16.67
C ARG A 261 -8.53 2.76 -15.69
N GLN A 262 -8.98 1.57 -16.04
CA GLN A 262 -9.83 0.75 -15.18
C GLN A 262 -9.11 0.40 -13.88
N TRP A 263 -7.85 -0.01 -13.96
CA TRP A 263 -7.05 -0.34 -12.79
C TRP A 263 -6.78 0.87 -11.88
N LEU A 264 -6.44 2.02 -12.46
CA LEU A 264 -6.25 3.27 -11.71
C LEU A 264 -7.56 3.76 -11.09
N ASP A 265 -8.69 3.63 -11.78
CA ASP A 265 -10.01 4.00 -11.24
C ASP A 265 -10.36 3.14 -10.03
N ARG A 266 -10.06 1.84 -10.08
CA ARG A 266 -10.20 0.94 -8.95
C ARG A 266 -9.24 1.28 -7.82
N SER A 267 -7.96 1.57 -8.11
CA SER A 267 -6.99 2.01 -7.11
C SER A 267 -7.47 3.25 -6.35
N ALA A 268 -8.20 4.13 -7.02
CA ALA A 268 -8.80 5.31 -6.40
C ALA A 268 -9.85 4.98 -5.32
N GLU A 269 -10.43 3.77 -5.32
CA GLU A 269 -11.41 3.33 -4.29
C GLU A 269 -10.78 3.12 -2.92
N ALA A 270 -9.45 2.86 -2.88
CA ALA A 270 -8.72 2.71 -1.63
C ALA A 270 -8.60 4.02 -0.84
N TYR A 271 -8.82 5.17 -1.48
CA TYR A 271 -8.75 6.48 -0.85
C TYR A 271 -10.11 6.98 -0.40
N GLN A 272 -10.13 7.77 0.67
CA GLN A 272 -11.31 8.45 1.18
C GLN A 272 -11.06 9.96 1.25
N ALA A 273 -11.98 10.73 0.69
CA ALA A 273 -12.00 12.18 0.82
C ALA A 273 -12.69 12.56 2.15
N GLU A 274 -11.93 13.20 3.04
CA GLU A 274 -12.44 13.60 4.35
C GLU A 274 -13.20 14.95 4.29
N PRO A 275 -14.10 15.21 5.25
CA PRO A 275 -14.88 16.45 5.25
C PRO A 275 -14.04 17.74 5.37
N ASP A 276 -12.82 17.65 5.91
CA ASP A 276 -11.89 18.79 6.02
C ASP A 276 -11.05 19.00 4.75
N GLY A 277 -11.26 18.17 3.72
CA GLY A 277 -10.51 18.20 2.47
C GLY A 277 -9.21 17.41 2.49
N SER A 278 -8.88 16.74 3.59
CA SER A 278 -7.78 15.78 3.65
C SER A 278 -8.15 14.46 2.97
N ILE A 279 -7.15 13.62 2.72
CA ILE A 279 -7.31 12.29 2.13
C ILE A 279 -6.81 11.28 3.15
N SER A 280 -7.56 10.19 3.33
CA SER A 280 -7.20 9.04 4.16
C SER A 280 -7.24 7.73 3.35
N GLY A 281 -6.79 6.62 3.93
CA GLY A 281 -6.70 5.33 3.25
C GLY A 281 -5.53 5.25 2.27
N GLY A 282 -5.69 4.53 1.17
CA GLY A 282 -4.70 4.39 0.10
C GLY A 282 -3.77 3.18 0.22
N GLU A 283 -3.86 2.38 1.30
CA GLU A 283 -2.98 1.22 1.52
C GLU A 283 -3.16 0.14 0.43
N GLY A 284 -4.35 0.05 -0.16
CA GLY A 284 -4.65 -0.87 -1.25
C GLY A 284 -4.44 -0.29 -2.66
N ALA A 285 -4.02 0.98 -2.76
CA ALA A 285 -3.85 1.63 -4.06
C ALA A 285 -2.53 1.26 -4.74
N ASP A 286 -2.57 1.16 -6.05
CA ASP A 286 -1.40 1.17 -6.91
C ASP A 286 -1.23 2.53 -7.59
N VAL A 287 0.01 2.91 -7.84
CA VAL A 287 0.37 4.07 -8.66
C VAL A 287 1.05 3.62 -9.95
N LEU A 288 0.83 4.36 -11.03
CA LEU A 288 1.42 4.10 -12.33
C LEU A 288 2.54 5.13 -12.57
N TYR A 289 3.78 4.68 -12.51
CA TYR A 289 4.96 5.48 -12.81
C TYR A 289 5.28 5.45 -14.31
N GLY A 290 5.74 6.58 -14.85
CA GLY A 290 6.08 6.74 -16.28
C GLY A 290 4.95 7.31 -17.12
N MET A 291 3.78 7.60 -16.53
CA MET A 291 2.64 8.26 -17.16
C MET A 291 2.11 9.40 -16.28
N ASP A 292 1.57 10.43 -16.90
CA ASP A 292 0.92 11.55 -16.22
C ASP A 292 -0.57 11.26 -16.09
N TYR A 293 -1.17 11.53 -14.92
CA TYR A 293 -2.62 11.40 -14.68
C TYR A 293 -3.06 12.07 -13.39
N THR A 294 -4.38 12.26 -13.27
CA THR A 294 -5.03 12.77 -12.07
C THR A 294 -6.14 11.82 -11.63
N LEU A 295 -6.23 11.57 -10.32
CA LEU A 295 -7.32 10.81 -9.71
C LEU A 295 -8.28 11.76 -8.99
N TYR A 296 -9.55 11.74 -9.39
CA TYR A 296 -10.64 12.50 -8.80
C TYR A 296 -11.48 11.61 -7.89
N LEU A 297 -11.23 11.65 -6.58
CA LEU A 297 -11.84 10.76 -5.60
C LEU A 297 -13.35 10.97 -5.44
N GLY A 298 -13.86 12.17 -5.74
CA GLY A 298 -15.29 12.48 -5.74
C GLY A 298 -16.03 12.13 -7.03
N ALA A 299 -15.33 11.59 -8.05
CA ALA A 299 -15.96 11.17 -9.30
C ALA A 299 -16.64 9.80 -9.13
N SER A 300 -17.60 9.51 -10.01
CA SER A 300 -18.22 8.19 -10.07
C SER A 300 -17.24 7.14 -10.55
N GLU A 301 -17.50 5.89 -10.21
CA GLU A 301 -16.78 4.73 -10.74
C GLU A 301 -16.66 4.78 -12.26
N GLY A 302 -15.48 4.48 -12.78
CA GLY A 302 -15.13 4.57 -14.19
C GLY A 302 -14.84 5.98 -14.71
N GLN A 303 -14.89 7.02 -13.84
CA GLN A 303 -14.66 8.42 -14.20
C GLN A 303 -13.64 9.13 -13.32
N ARG A 304 -12.91 8.39 -12.47
CA ARG A 304 -11.95 8.98 -11.53
C ARG A 304 -10.62 9.34 -12.16
N VAL A 305 -10.26 8.72 -13.30
CA VAL A 305 -8.99 8.95 -13.98
C VAL A 305 -9.14 10.01 -15.07
N ASP A 306 -8.38 11.09 -14.97
CA ASP A 306 -8.33 12.15 -15.98
C ASP A 306 -6.89 12.37 -16.47
N GLY A 307 -6.77 12.83 -17.72
CA GLY A 307 -5.52 13.28 -18.29
C GLY A 307 -4.45 12.20 -18.44
N LEU A 308 -4.81 10.89 -18.45
CA LEU A 308 -3.82 9.82 -18.62
C LEU A 308 -3.03 10.05 -19.92
N ALA A 309 -1.72 10.34 -19.78
CA ALA A 309 -0.83 10.68 -20.86
C ALA A 309 0.50 9.95 -20.75
N PHE A 310 1.06 9.56 -21.89
CA PHE A 310 2.39 8.98 -22.02
C PHE A 310 3.28 9.89 -22.88
N LYS A 311 4.40 10.33 -22.33
CA LYS A 311 5.34 11.27 -22.99
C LYS A 311 4.63 12.52 -23.54
N GLY A 312 3.67 13.04 -22.77
CA GLY A 312 2.92 14.26 -23.11
C GLY A 312 1.78 14.08 -24.12
N ALA A 313 1.50 12.86 -24.60
CA ALA A 313 0.37 12.55 -25.47
C ALA A 313 -0.71 11.79 -24.69
N LEU A 314 -1.99 12.19 -24.84
CA LEU A 314 -3.11 11.47 -24.24
C LEU A 314 -3.14 10.02 -24.75
N VAL A 315 -3.39 9.11 -23.82
CA VAL A 315 -3.48 7.67 -24.09
C VAL A 315 -4.83 7.31 -24.67
N ASP A 316 -4.86 6.64 -25.82
CA ASP A 316 -6.06 6.06 -26.38
C ASP A 316 -6.38 4.70 -25.72
N ASP A 317 -7.67 4.35 -25.60
CA ASP A 317 -8.12 3.12 -24.95
C ASP A 317 -7.56 1.84 -25.59
N GLY A 318 -7.39 1.83 -26.92
CA GLY A 318 -6.84 0.70 -27.65
C GLY A 318 -5.31 0.68 -27.77
N GLN A 319 -4.63 1.69 -27.27
CA GLN A 319 -3.17 1.76 -27.31
C GLN A 319 -2.59 0.82 -26.25
N THR A 320 -1.60 0.00 -26.62
CA THR A 320 -0.96 -0.96 -25.72
C THR A 320 0.36 -0.42 -25.17
N PHE A 321 0.66 -0.82 -23.93
CA PHE A 321 1.87 -0.41 -23.20
C PHE A 321 2.49 -1.63 -22.54
N ARG A 322 3.80 -1.62 -22.47
CA ARG A 322 4.61 -2.58 -21.73
C ARG A 322 4.69 -2.11 -20.26
N VAL A 323 4.11 -2.86 -19.34
CA VAL A 323 3.98 -2.47 -17.93
C VAL A 323 4.76 -3.44 -17.05
N ALA A 324 5.70 -2.92 -16.27
CA ALA A 324 6.38 -3.68 -15.24
C ALA A 324 5.51 -3.73 -13.97
N VAL A 325 5.32 -4.90 -13.40
CA VAL A 325 4.48 -5.12 -12.23
C VAL A 325 5.01 -6.29 -11.40
N SER A 326 4.68 -6.37 -10.12
CA SER A 326 4.96 -7.55 -9.31
C SER A 326 4.02 -8.70 -9.67
N ALA A 327 4.52 -9.94 -9.74
CA ALA A 327 3.77 -11.09 -10.24
C ALA A 327 2.52 -11.43 -9.39
N ASP A 328 2.50 -11.10 -8.11
CA ASP A 328 1.33 -11.27 -7.24
C ASP A 328 0.14 -10.42 -7.71
N ARG A 329 0.38 -9.27 -8.35
CA ARG A 329 -0.69 -8.43 -8.91
C ARG A 329 -1.51 -9.13 -9.99
N LEU A 330 -0.93 -10.08 -10.72
CA LEU A 330 -1.65 -10.84 -11.75
C LEU A 330 -2.77 -11.71 -11.16
N SER A 331 -2.73 -11.96 -9.87
CA SER A 331 -3.76 -12.72 -9.15
C SER A 331 -4.72 -11.83 -8.37
N ALA A 332 -4.53 -10.50 -8.42
CA ALA A 332 -5.45 -9.58 -7.76
C ALA A 332 -6.82 -9.62 -8.44
N PRO A 333 -7.92 -9.59 -7.69
CA PRO A 333 -9.27 -9.51 -8.25
C PRO A 333 -9.35 -8.33 -9.22
N ASP A 334 -9.96 -8.56 -10.40
CA ASP A 334 -10.15 -7.57 -11.46
C ASP A 334 -8.87 -6.98 -12.10
N PHE A 335 -7.68 -7.53 -11.80
CA PHE A 335 -6.51 -7.25 -12.63
C PHE A 335 -6.74 -7.83 -14.04
N PRO A 336 -6.33 -7.12 -15.10
CA PRO A 336 -6.53 -7.61 -16.47
C PRO A 336 -5.93 -9.01 -16.68
N ASP A 337 -6.66 -9.90 -17.35
CA ASP A 337 -6.16 -11.23 -17.69
C ASP A 337 -5.04 -11.10 -18.73
N CYS A 338 -3.82 -11.28 -18.30
CA CYS A 338 -2.64 -11.12 -19.13
C CYS A 338 -1.55 -12.16 -18.78
N THR A 339 -0.76 -12.51 -19.80
CA THR A 339 0.37 -13.43 -19.63
C THR A 339 1.67 -12.64 -19.59
N PRO A 340 2.57 -12.91 -18.62
CA PRO A 340 3.86 -12.25 -18.58
C PRO A 340 4.70 -12.50 -19.84
N LEU A 341 5.16 -11.41 -20.45
CA LEU A 341 6.08 -11.42 -21.60
C LEU A 341 7.53 -11.69 -21.17
N TRP A 342 7.86 -11.29 -19.93
CA TRP A 342 9.16 -11.47 -19.32
C TRP A 342 9.00 -11.58 -17.78
N SER A 343 9.99 -12.20 -17.13
CA SER A 343 10.05 -12.31 -15.67
C SER A 343 11.51 -12.21 -15.19
N ALA A 344 11.73 -11.37 -14.20
CA ALA A 344 13.01 -11.21 -13.54
C ALA A 344 13.52 -12.52 -12.90
N ALA A 345 12.62 -13.41 -12.47
CA ALA A 345 12.99 -14.72 -11.95
C ALA A 345 13.69 -15.63 -12.98
N ARG A 346 13.50 -15.38 -14.28
CA ARG A 346 14.13 -16.13 -15.38
C ARG A 346 15.28 -15.38 -16.03
N ASP A 347 15.50 -14.12 -15.64
CA ASP A 347 16.58 -13.30 -16.15
C ASP A 347 17.86 -13.58 -15.35
N SER A 348 18.94 -13.89 -16.04
CA SER A 348 20.24 -14.23 -15.41
C SER A 348 20.80 -13.13 -14.51
N ARG A 349 20.40 -11.86 -14.72
CA ARG A 349 20.78 -10.73 -13.85
C ARG A 349 20.19 -10.86 -12.44
N PHE A 350 18.99 -11.45 -12.28
CA PHE A 350 18.20 -11.43 -11.05
C PHE A 350 17.79 -12.83 -10.56
N ALA A 351 17.94 -13.87 -11.37
CA ALA A 351 17.46 -15.22 -11.09
C ALA A 351 18.04 -15.82 -9.78
N ALA A 352 19.27 -15.44 -9.41
CA ALA A 352 19.90 -15.90 -8.17
C ALA A 352 19.17 -15.42 -6.88
N GLN A 353 18.35 -14.36 -6.99
CA GLN A 353 17.49 -13.84 -5.93
C GLN A 353 15.99 -13.91 -6.32
N SER A 354 15.62 -14.89 -7.14
CA SER A 354 14.23 -15.12 -7.58
C SER A 354 13.56 -13.96 -8.30
N GLY A 355 14.33 -12.95 -8.74
CA GLY A 355 13.82 -11.78 -9.46
C GLY A 355 12.93 -10.84 -8.62
N ILE A 356 13.02 -10.89 -7.30
CA ILE A 356 12.26 -10.04 -6.38
C ILE A 356 12.62 -8.55 -6.54
N PRO A 357 11.73 -7.62 -6.16
CA PRO A 357 11.95 -6.18 -6.33
C PRO A 357 13.30 -5.68 -5.75
N ALA A 358 13.70 -6.17 -4.58
CA ALA A 358 15.00 -5.85 -3.97
C ALA A 358 16.20 -6.22 -4.84
N ALA A 359 16.14 -7.36 -5.55
CA ALA A 359 17.22 -7.80 -6.45
C ALA A 359 17.27 -6.94 -7.72
N VAL A 360 16.10 -6.56 -8.24
CA VAL A 360 15.97 -5.66 -9.39
C VAL A 360 16.52 -4.28 -9.03
N LEU A 361 16.14 -3.75 -7.86
CA LEU A 361 16.64 -2.47 -7.36
C LEU A 361 18.17 -2.49 -7.16
N ALA A 362 18.71 -3.55 -6.56
CA ALA A 362 20.16 -3.69 -6.36
C ALA A 362 20.92 -3.74 -7.69
N GLY A 363 20.40 -4.44 -8.69
CA GLY A 363 20.96 -4.48 -10.04
C GLY A 363 20.96 -3.10 -10.73
N TYR A 364 19.85 -2.38 -10.65
CA TYR A 364 19.71 -1.02 -11.16
C TYR A 364 20.71 -0.07 -10.50
N LEU A 365 20.75 -0.04 -9.17
CA LEU A 365 21.68 0.80 -8.41
C LEU A 365 23.14 0.53 -8.78
N SER A 366 23.50 -0.75 -8.91
CA SER A 366 24.86 -1.16 -9.28
C SER A 366 25.25 -0.65 -10.66
N GLU A 367 24.39 -0.82 -11.66
CA GLU A 367 24.63 -0.36 -13.02
C GLU A 367 24.67 1.16 -13.10
N GLN A 368 23.68 1.85 -12.51
CA GLN A 368 23.63 3.31 -12.56
C GLN A 368 24.79 3.96 -11.79
N THR A 369 25.17 3.40 -10.64
CA THR A 369 26.34 3.89 -9.91
C THR A 369 27.62 3.67 -10.71
N HIS A 370 27.74 2.56 -11.44
CA HIS A 370 28.87 2.32 -12.33
C HIS A 370 28.93 3.34 -13.49
N LEU A 371 27.78 3.71 -14.04
CA LEU A 371 27.68 4.64 -15.18
C LEU A 371 27.80 6.11 -14.76
N LEU A 372 27.19 6.51 -13.66
CA LEU A 372 26.99 7.90 -13.25
C LEU A 372 27.83 8.29 -12.00
N GLY A 373 28.38 7.32 -11.27
CA GLY A 373 29.05 7.50 -10.01
C GLY A 373 28.09 7.50 -8.82
N MET A 374 26.97 8.19 -8.90
CA MET A 374 25.91 8.25 -7.90
C MET A 374 24.57 8.66 -8.52
N LEU A 375 23.47 8.30 -7.86
CA LEU A 375 22.12 8.68 -8.27
C LEU A 375 21.59 9.80 -7.38
N SER A 376 20.89 10.76 -7.98
CA SER A 376 20.18 11.83 -7.28
C SER A 376 18.68 11.67 -7.46
N PRO A 377 17.85 12.09 -6.49
CA PRO A 377 16.40 11.94 -6.60
C PRO A 377 15.86 12.73 -7.79
N GLN A 378 15.02 12.10 -8.58
CA GLN A 378 14.24 12.74 -9.63
C GLN A 378 12.88 13.10 -9.02
N ARG A 379 12.62 14.40 -8.86
CA ARG A 379 11.35 14.89 -8.31
C ARG A 379 10.50 15.44 -9.45
N SER A 380 9.75 14.59 -10.12
CA SER A 380 8.75 14.99 -11.11
C SER A 380 7.39 14.49 -10.67
N SER A 381 6.42 15.38 -10.47
CA SER A 381 5.05 14.97 -10.18
C SER A 381 4.38 14.51 -11.46
N THR A 382 4.11 13.21 -11.58
CA THR A 382 3.41 12.61 -12.72
C THR A 382 1.97 12.26 -12.41
N TRP A 383 1.59 12.20 -11.12
CA TRP A 383 0.22 11.94 -10.71
C TRP A 383 -0.20 12.82 -9.53
N SER A 384 -1.52 12.99 -9.37
CA SER A 384 -2.10 13.78 -8.30
C SER A 384 -3.47 13.25 -7.88
N LEU A 385 -3.85 13.53 -6.62
CA LEU A 385 -5.14 13.18 -6.03
C LEU A 385 -5.95 14.45 -5.78
N TYR A 386 -7.23 14.43 -6.18
CA TYR A 386 -8.19 15.49 -5.88
C TYR A 386 -9.47 14.91 -5.26
N THR A 387 -9.98 15.57 -4.23
CA THR A 387 -11.19 15.13 -3.51
C THR A 387 -12.50 15.38 -4.28
N GLY A 388 -12.46 16.18 -5.36
CA GLY A 388 -13.62 16.51 -6.19
C GLY A 388 -13.88 15.53 -7.35
N SER A 389 -14.65 15.96 -8.32
CA SER A 389 -14.96 15.23 -9.55
C SER A 389 -14.53 16.00 -10.79
N VAL A 390 -14.12 15.29 -11.86
CA VAL A 390 -13.61 15.87 -13.12
C VAL A 390 -14.51 16.96 -13.72
N ASN A 391 -15.82 16.80 -13.62
CA ASN A 391 -16.82 17.74 -14.14
C ASN A 391 -17.61 18.43 -13.04
N GLY A 392 -17.19 18.29 -11.78
CA GLY A 392 -17.83 18.93 -10.64
C GLY A 392 -17.33 20.35 -10.42
N PRO A 393 -18.07 21.15 -9.65
CA PRO A 393 -17.58 22.44 -9.21
C PRO A 393 -16.41 22.23 -8.26
N LEU A 394 -15.25 22.79 -8.59
CA LEU A 394 -14.05 22.74 -7.74
C LEU A 394 -14.33 23.32 -6.36
N ASN A 395 -13.79 22.70 -5.33
CA ASN A 395 -13.76 23.30 -4.00
C ASN A 395 -12.57 24.27 -3.85
N ARG A 396 -12.53 25.01 -2.75
CA ARG A 396 -11.53 26.07 -2.54
C ARG A 396 -10.11 25.50 -2.37
N LEU A 397 -9.98 24.31 -1.74
CA LEU A 397 -8.66 23.70 -1.56
C LEU A 397 -8.13 23.16 -2.89
N GLU A 398 -8.95 22.49 -3.67
CA GLU A 398 -8.58 22.00 -4.99
C GLU A 398 -8.09 23.14 -5.90
N PHE A 399 -8.86 24.22 -5.96
CA PHE A 399 -8.50 25.38 -6.81
C PHE A 399 -7.16 26.00 -6.39
N VAL A 400 -6.92 26.11 -5.08
CA VAL A 400 -5.65 26.65 -4.56
C VAL A 400 -4.51 25.68 -4.77
N THR A 401 -4.74 24.37 -4.65
CA THR A 401 -3.73 23.34 -4.92
C THR A 401 -3.27 23.40 -6.37
N MET A 402 -4.18 23.58 -7.33
CA MET A 402 -3.80 23.77 -8.73
C MET A 402 -2.89 24.99 -8.92
N LEU A 403 -3.23 26.13 -8.29
CA LEU A 403 -2.39 27.35 -8.39
C LEU A 403 -1.01 27.16 -7.73
N TYR A 404 -0.95 26.44 -6.62
CA TYR A 404 0.28 26.09 -5.92
C TYR A 404 1.20 25.20 -6.77
N GLU A 405 0.62 24.21 -7.45
CA GLU A 405 1.33 23.35 -8.40
C GLU A 405 1.86 24.14 -9.60
N MET A 406 1.04 24.99 -10.17
CA MET A 406 1.47 25.91 -11.26
C MET A 406 2.59 26.86 -10.82
N ALA A 407 2.67 27.18 -9.52
CA ALA A 407 3.75 27.98 -8.96
C ALA A 407 5.05 27.20 -8.72
N GLY A 408 5.07 25.87 -8.96
CA GLY A 408 6.21 24.98 -8.74
C GLY A 408 6.36 24.52 -7.29
N LYS A 409 5.26 24.48 -6.53
CA LYS A 409 5.20 23.99 -5.14
C LYS A 409 6.22 24.65 -4.20
N PRO A 410 6.27 25.99 -4.13
CA PRO A 410 7.25 26.68 -3.31
C PRO A 410 7.01 26.38 -1.81
N LYS A 411 8.06 26.03 -1.08
CA LYS A 411 7.96 25.71 0.35
C LYS A 411 7.42 26.90 1.14
N PRO A 412 6.29 26.75 1.88
CA PRO A 412 5.76 27.83 2.69
C PRO A 412 6.65 28.11 3.91
N GLY A 413 6.67 29.36 4.38
CA GLY A 413 7.52 29.81 5.48
C GLY A 413 6.91 29.72 6.87
N ALA A 414 5.56 29.72 6.97
CA ALA A 414 4.84 29.81 8.24
C ALA A 414 4.03 28.56 8.57
N SER A 415 3.66 28.43 9.84
CA SER A 415 2.68 27.45 10.31
C SER A 415 1.25 27.93 10.00
N ALA A 416 0.31 26.97 9.93
CA ALA A 416 -1.10 27.08 9.54
C ALA A 416 -1.74 28.47 9.61
N ALA A 417 -2.12 28.99 8.43
CA ALA A 417 -2.79 30.30 8.31
C ALA A 417 -4.29 30.25 8.67
N PHE A 418 -4.89 29.04 8.67
CA PHE A 418 -6.32 28.83 8.88
C PHE A 418 -6.59 27.76 9.92
N ILE A 419 -7.68 27.90 10.68
CA ILE A 419 -8.04 26.99 11.78
C ILE A 419 -8.75 25.72 11.34
N ASP A 420 -9.21 25.67 10.11
CA ASP A 420 -9.99 24.58 9.50
C ASP A 420 -9.23 23.85 8.37
N VAL A 421 -7.96 24.12 8.22
CA VAL A 421 -7.06 23.39 7.31
C VAL A 421 -5.82 23.00 8.08
N SER A 422 -5.65 21.71 8.30
CA SER A 422 -4.45 21.13 8.87
C SER A 422 -3.59 20.52 7.75
N ASN A 423 -2.29 20.82 7.73
CA ASN A 423 -1.29 20.19 6.88
C ASN A 423 -1.44 20.38 5.36
N SER A 424 -1.89 21.55 4.89
CA SER A 424 -1.90 21.88 3.47
C SER A 424 -0.90 22.99 3.15
N ASP A 425 0.22 22.65 2.55
CA ASP A 425 1.23 23.61 2.09
C ASP A 425 0.64 24.58 1.05
N ALA A 426 -0.26 24.10 0.20
CA ALA A 426 -0.98 24.94 -0.76
C ALA A 426 -1.80 26.04 -0.09
N ALA A 427 -2.55 25.71 0.97
CA ALA A 427 -3.35 26.68 1.70
C ALA A 427 -2.49 27.68 2.47
N VAL A 428 -1.39 27.22 3.09
CA VAL A 428 -0.42 28.09 3.79
C VAL A 428 0.25 29.03 2.80
N TRP A 429 0.79 28.53 1.70
CA TRP A 429 1.40 29.31 0.64
C TRP A 429 0.44 30.36 0.06
N ALA A 430 -0.80 29.98 -0.21
CA ALA A 430 -1.78 30.88 -0.81
C ALA A 430 -2.18 32.02 0.14
N ALA A 431 -2.18 31.76 1.45
CA ALA A 431 -2.37 32.81 2.47
C ALA A 431 -1.16 33.74 2.57
N GLU A 432 0.06 33.21 2.60
CA GLU A 432 1.31 33.98 2.69
C GLU A 432 1.52 34.89 1.46
N THR A 433 1.21 34.37 0.29
CA THR A 433 1.37 35.10 -0.98
C THR A 433 0.20 36.04 -1.28
N GLY A 434 -0.87 35.98 -0.47
CA GLY A 434 -2.07 36.77 -0.68
C GLY A 434 -2.92 36.31 -1.87
N VAL A 435 -2.67 35.08 -2.38
CA VAL A 435 -3.52 34.46 -3.43
C VAL A 435 -4.92 34.23 -2.89
N VAL A 436 -5.04 33.82 -1.63
CA VAL A 436 -6.33 33.77 -0.93
C VAL A 436 -6.32 34.54 0.37
N SER A 437 -7.51 34.99 0.76
CA SER A 437 -7.83 35.42 2.13
C SER A 437 -8.95 34.54 2.67
N GLY A 438 -8.91 34.23 3.97
CA GLY A 438 -9.98 33.50 4.63
C GLY A 438 -11.29 34.27 4.63
N ASN A 439 -12.31 33.68 5.22
CA ASN A 439 -13.67 34.27 5.32
C ASN A 439 -13.81 35.42 6.36
N GLY A 440 -12.72 35.94 6.89
CA GLY A 440 -12.70 36.95 7.95
C GLY A 440 -12.84 36.41 9.38
N THR A 441 -13.11 35.10 9.55
CA THR A 441 -13.20 34.44 10.86
C THR A 441 -12.01 33.48 11.12
N GLY A 442 -10.95 33.56 10.30
CA GLY A 442 -9.80 32.67 10.37
C GLY A 442 -10.00 31.30 9.73
N LYS A 443 -11.08 31.10 8.98
CA LYS A 443 -11.36 29.87 8.24
C LYS A 443 -11.09 30.02 6.75
N PHE A 444 -10.58 28.96 6.14
CA PHE A 444 -10.35 28.82 4.72
C PHE A 444 -11.58 28.27 3.98
N LEU A 445 -12.33 27.38 4.62
CA LEU A 445 -13.48 26.64 4.08
C LEU A 445 -13.06 25.74 2.91
N PRO A 446 -12.17 24.74 3.12
CA PRO A 446 -11.51 23.96 2.08
C PRO A 446 -12.48 23.26 1.14
N THR A 447 -13.56 22.69 1.66
CA THR A 447 -14.55 21.90 0.91
C THR A 447 -15.66 22.74 0.29
N GLN A 448 -15.70 24.08 0.54
CA GLN A 448 -16.70 24.94 -0.06
C GLN A 448 -16.42 25.10 -1.55
N THR A 449 -17.43 24.90 -2.37
CA THR A 449 -17.39 25.16 -3.82
C THR A 449 -16.90 26.58 -4.12
N VAL A 450 -15.96 26.71 -5.03
CA VAL A 450 -15.48 28.01 -5.54
C VAL A 450 -16.50 28.57 -6.51
N THR A 451 -16.96 29.82 -6.25
CA THR A 451 -17.75 30.55 -7.25
C THR A 451 -16.84 31.10 -8.35
N ARG A 452 -17.42 31.39 -9.53
CA ARG A 452 -16.68 32.05 -10.64
C ARG A 452 -16.00 33.34 -10.21
N GLU A 453 -16.66 34.14 -9.37
CA GLU A 453 -16.13 35.39 -8.80
C GLU A 453 -14.91 35.11 -7.88
N GLN A 454 -15.01 34.09 -7.03
CA GLN A 454 -13.91 33.69 -6.13
C GLN A 454 -12.73 33.16 -6.94
N ALA A 455 -12.97 32.31 -7.94
CA ALA A 455 -11.94 31.82 -8.85
C ALA A 455 -11.22 32.99 -9.57
N ALA A 456 -11.99 33.96 -10.09
CA ALA A 456 -11.42 35.15 -10.72
C ALA A 456 -10.51 35.93 -9.77
N VAL A 457 -10.90 36.09 -8.48
CA VAL A 457 -10.08 36.81 -7.50
C VAL A 457 -8.79 36.01 -7.17
N MET A 458 -8.88 34.71 -7.03
CA MET A 458 -7.70 33.88 -6.79
C MET A 458 -6.73 33.92 -7.99
N LEU A 459 -7.22 33.77 -9.21
CA LEU A 459 -6.42 33.93 -10.44
C LEU A 459 -5.78 35.31 -10.56
N TYR A 460 -6.52 36.36 -10.27
CA TYR A 460 -5.99 37.72 -10.31
C TYR A 460 -4.90 37.95 -9.27
N ASN A 461 -5.09 37.46 -8.07
CA ASN A 461 -4.08 37.56 -7.03
C ASN A 461 -2.84 36.69 -7.38
N TYR A 462 -3.04 35.51 -7.97
CA TYR A 462 -1.97 34.67 -8.47
C TYR A 462 -1.16 35.36 -9.58
N ALA A 463 -1.87 36.02 -10.52
CA ALA A 463 -1.20 36.83 -11.55
C ALA A 463 -0.37 37.99 -10.95
N LYS A 464 -0.85 38.62 -9.88
CA LYS A 464 -0.07 39.63 -9.13
C LYS A 464 1.16 39.03 -8.47
N PHE A 465 1.02 37.86 -7.87
CA PHE A 465 2.14 37.12 -7.28
C PHE A 465 3.22 36.84 -8.34
N LEU A 466 2.82 36.49 -9.56
CA LEU A 466 3.74 36.30 -10.69
C LEU A 466 4.26 37.63 -11.31
N GLY A 467 3.83 38.79 -10.79
CA GLY A 467 4.24 40.09 -11.32
C GLY A 467 3.57 40.48 -12.65
N LEU A 468 2.50 39.76 -13.04
CA LEU A 468 1.77 40.03 -14.28
C LEU A 468 0.92 41.29 -14.13
N LYS A 469 0.87 42.09 -15.18
CA LYS A 469 0.06 43.32 -15.21
C LYS A 469 -1.25 43.09 -15.94
N THR A 470 -2.32 43.77 -15.48
CA THR A 470 -3.59 43.76 -16.19
C THR A 470 -3.42 44.38 -17.57
N PRO A 471 -3.87 43.71 -18.65
CA PRO A 471 -3.83 44.30 -19.98
C PRO A 471 -4.61 45.63 -20.04
N SER A 472 -4.04 46.63 -20.69
CA SER A 472 -4.64 47.95 -20.82
C SER A 472 -5.77 48.00 -21.85
N SER A 473 -5.88 47.01 -22.72
CA SER A 473 -6.90 46.86 -23.77
C SER A 473 -7.44 45.42 -23.79
N GLY A 474 -8.63 45.25 -24.33
CA GLY A 474 -9.30 43.94 -24.44
C GLY A 474 -10.78 44.02 -24.10
N PRO A 475 -11.51 42.90 -24.12
CA PRO A 475 -12.90 42.83 -23.71
C PRO A 475 -13.11 43.34 -22.28
N SER A 476 -14.26 43.93 -21.99
CA SER A 476 -14.59 44.45 -20.65
C SER A 476 -15.63 43.55 -19.98
N ALA A 477 -15.62 43.50 -18.65
CA ALA A 477 -16.66 42.81 -17.86
C ALA A 477 -18.07 43.38 -18.12
N THR A 478 -18.16 44.60 -18.60
CA THR A 478 -19.45 45.20 -19.02
C THR A 478 -20.07 44.55 -20.26
N ALA A 479 -19.31 43.73 -20.98
CA ALA A 479 -19.82 42.94 -22.10
C ALA A 479 -20.55 41.66 -21.66
N LEU A 480 -20.47 41.30 -20.38
CA LEU A 480 -21.18 40.14 -19.83
C LEU A 480 -22.68 40.47 -19.65
N LEU A 481 -23.54 39.49 -19.96
CA LEU A 481 -24.99 39.63 -19.80
C LEU A 481 -25.40 39.83 -18.32
N ASP A 482 -24.63 39.27 -17.41
CA ASP A 482 -24.81 39.28 -15.95
C ASP A 482 -23.88 40.28 -15.23
N CYS A 483 -23.31 41.23 -15.95
CA CYS A 483 -22.37 42.22 -15.39
C CYS A 483 -22.90 43.00 -14.19
N GLY A 484 -24.21 43.18 -14.10
CA GLY A 484 -24.88 43.82 -12.97
C GLY A 484 -24.89 43.01 -11.68
N GLU A 485 -24.76 41.68 -11.78
CA GLU A 485 -24.76 40.74 -10.65
C GLU A 485 -23.37 40.55 -10.05
N ILE A 486 -22.30 40.97 -10.76
CA ILE A 486 -20.92 40.83 -10.28
C ILE A 486 -20.73 41.68 -9.01
N ALA A 487 -20.35 41.00 -7.93
CA ALA A 487 -20.06 41.62 -6.65
C ALA A 487 -18.95 42.69 -6.78
N VAL A 488 -19.10 43.80 -6.09
CA VAL A 488 -18.16 44.93 -6.18
C VAL A 488 -16.70 44.51 -5.90
N TRP A 489 -16.49 43.62 -4.95
CA TRP A 489 -15.17 43.13 -4.58
C TRP A 489 -14.49 42.28 -5.67
N ALA A 490 -15.27 41.63 -6.54
CA ALA A 490 -14.78 40.76 -7.60
C ALA A 490 -14.53 41.48 -8.93
N ARG A 491 -15.14 42.67 -9.17
CA ARG A 491 -15.08 43.37 -10.45
C ARG A 491 -13.69 43.55 -11.05
N PRO A 492 -12.65 43.99 -10.29
CA PRO A 492 -11.31 44.14 -10.87
C PRO A 492 -10.71 42.82 -11.33
N ALA A 493 -11.00 41.72 -10.63
CA ALA A 493 -10.53 40.40 -10.93
C ALA A 493 -11.24 39.80 -12.16
N VAL A 494 -12.54 39.92 -12.22
CA VAL A 494 -13.35 39.49 -13.37
C VAL A 494 -12.91 40.27 -14.63
N GLU A 495 -12.71 41.60 -14.53
CA GLU A 495 -12.17 42.40 -15.62
C GLU A 495 -10.80 41.89 -16.11
N PHE A 496 -9.89 41.55 -15.19
CA PHE A 496 -8.59 40.95 -15.52
C PHE A 496 -8.77 39.62 -16.26
N CYS A 497 -9.58 38.71 -15.73
CA CYS A 497 -9.77 37.37 -16.29
C CYS A 497 -10.42 37.42 -17.69
N ILE A 498 -11.35 38.34 -17.94
CA ILE A 498 -11.93 38.52 -19.26
C ILE A 498 -10.92 39.09 -20.25
N ARG A 499 -10.12 40.08 -19.84
CA ARG A 499 -9.09 40.68 -20.71
C ARG A 499 -7.98 39.73 -21.06
N THR A 500 -7.67 38.80 -20.19
CA THR A 500 -6.64 37.76 -20.42
C THR A 500 -7.17 36.50 -21.09
N GLY A 501 -8.50 36.37 -21.26
CA GLY A 501 -9.17 35.19 -21.79
C GLY A 501 -9.27 34.04 -20.78
N ALA A 502 -8.92 34.27 -19.51
CA ALA A 502 -9.09 33.28 -18.43
C ALA A 502 -10.56 33.00 -18.05
N LEU A 503 -11.45 33.93 -18.37
CA LEU A 503 -12.89 33.74 -18.34
C LEU A 503 -13.48 34.14 -19.71
N SER A 504 -14.36 33.28 -20.25
CA SER A 504 -15.10 33.60 -21.46
C SER A 504 -16.44 34.25 -21.14
N ALA A 505 -16.92 35.07 -22.05
CA ALA A 505 -18.25 35.70 -21.98
C ALA A 505 -19.39 34.71 -22.32
N ALA A 506 -19.10 33.57 -22.91
CA ALA A 506 -20.06 32.49 -23.13
C ALA A 506 -20.19 31.70 -21.85
N GLY A 507 -21.36 31.70 -21.25
CA GLY A 507 -21.69 31.16 -19.93
C GLY A 507 -21.46 29.69 -19.72
#